data_288b9a522c9581e645bb75cec2cf2231
#
_entry.id   288b9a522c9581e645bb75cec2cf2231
#
_cell.length_a   1.000
_cell.length_b   1.000
_cell.length_c   1.000
_cell.angle_alpha   90.00
_cell.angle_beta   90.00
_cell.angle_gamma   90.00
#
_symmetry.space_group_name_H-M   'P 1'
#
loop_
_entity.id
_entity.type
_entity.pdbx_description
1 polymer ?
#
loop_
_entity_poly.entity_id
_entity_poly.type
_entity_poly.pdbx_seq_one_letter_code
_entity_poly.pdbx_strand_id
1 'polypeptide(L)'
;MAGNTITEKDCELFESYQKQSEQVGISPEDILDQKRFQRSNLTGISIPIGIGTGEKIVDLKLSARDTNVHALILGGTRGGKSVLLNTIIMNAMLCYAPEELQLYLLDFKDGVEFELYRHYRLPHIRVLGLASQPEFGKSILESLMKDMEQRSEIFGTYTNIDDYNHNSGKKLPHFLIIIDEFQSFYSNDIPTKCRNAIVSMTHELLAKGGAFGYHFIMASQKSATVRSLQMQAGDIDLMTVRFGLKCLENDYEFLFKELGNDAYQKRIGPPGTAIMNPNIAEGKSNEKLRVAFFGKRRNEFLQEIQDDLQQKRPFFATDL
;
A
#
# COMPACT_ATOMS: atom_id res chain seq x y z
N MET A 1 -5.13 30.63 -21.65
CA MET A 1 -4.31 29.86 -20.69
C MET A 1 -4.00 30.80 -19.53
N ALA A 2 -4.80 30.75 -18.46
CA ALA A 2 -4.52 31.49 -17.24
C ALA A 2 -3.80 30.51 -16.30
N GLY A 3 -2.47 30.70 -16.16
CA GLY A 3 -1.70 29.98 -15.16
C GLY A 3 -2.16 30.39 -13.77
N ASN A 4 -2.64 29.44 -12.97
CA ASN A 4 -2.91 29.66 -11.56
C ASN A 4 -1.56 29.92 -10.87
N THR A 5 -1.25 31.20 -10.68
CA THR A 5 -0.09 31.61 -9.86
C THR A 5 -0.48 31.32 -8.41
N ILE A 6 0.27 30.45 -7.75
CA ILE A 6 0.15 30.20 -6.29
C ILE A 6 0.40 31.54 -5.62
N THR A 7 -0.56 32.03 -4.86
CA THR A 7 -0.46 33.31 -4.16
C THR A 7 0.26 33.10 -2.82
N GLU A 8 0.85 34.19 -2.27
CA GLU A 8 1.47 34.21 -0.94
C GLU A 8 0.49 33.70 0.14
N LYS A 9 -0.80 34.03 -0.02
CA LYS A 9 -1.89 33.59 0.83
C LYS A 9 -2.15 32.08 0.76
N ASP A 10 -1.92 31.44 -0.40
CA ASP A 10 -2.03 29.99 -0.57
C ASP A 10 -0.84 29.29 0.11
N CYS A 11 0.34 29.91 0.10
CA CYS A 11 1.50 29.44 0.83
C CYS A 11 1.31 29.55 2.36
N GLU A 12 0.83 30.68 2.87
CA GLU A 12 0.52 30.88 4.29
C GLU A 12 -0.57 29.90 4.77
N LEU A 13 -1.62 29.69 3.95
CA LEU A 13 -2.67 28.73 4.26
C LEU A 13 -2.12 27.30 4.30
N PHE A 14 -1.26 26.96 3.35
CA PHE A 14 -0.60 25.65 3.31
C PHE A 14 0.33 25.44 4.53
N GLU A 15 1.11 26.47 4.93
CA GLU A 15 1.93 26.42 6.12
C GLU A 15 1.10 26.33 7.41
N SER A 16 -0.04 27.02 7.48
CA SER A 16 -0.93 26.92 8.63
C SER A 16 -1.57 25.53 8.76
N TYR A 17 -1.96 24.92 7.64
CA TYR A 17 -2.44 23.52 7.62
C TYR A 17 -1.34 22.53 7.98
N GLN A 18 -0.12 22.76 7.53
CA GLN A 18 1.04 21.94 7.94
C GLN A 18 1.30 22.05 9.43
N LYS A 19 1.34 23.28 9.99
CA LYS A 19 1.52 23.52 11.43
C LYS A 19 0.42 22.89 12.27
N GLN A 20 -0.85 22.97 11.85
CA GLN A 20 -1.96 22.31 12.53
C GLN A 20 -1.87 20.77 12.47
N SER A 21 -1.43 20.21 11.36
CA SER A 21 -1.22 18.76 11.25
C SER A 21 -0.03 18.28 12.09
N GLU A 22 1.03 19.06 12.20
CA GLU A 22 2.19 18.78 13.05
C GLU A 22 1.86 18.86 14.56
N GLN A 23 0.98 19.76 14.97
CA GLN A 23 0.55 19.91 16.38
C GLN A 23 -0.45 18.83 16.85
N VAL A 24 -1.11 18.11 15.94
CA VAL A 24 -2.15 17.12 16.24
C VAL A 24 -1.83 15.76 15.63
N GLY A 25 -0.71 15.62 14.91
CA GLY A 25 -0.29 14.41 14.21
C GLY A 25 0.19 13.32 15.18
N ILE A 26 -0.07 12.06 14.83
CA ILE A 26 0.57 10.91 15.45
C ILE A 26 1.93 10.77 14.79
N SER A 27 2.99 10.79 15.59
CA SER A 27 4.35 10.52 15.10
C SER A 27 4.52 9.02 14.78
N PRO A 28 5.31 8.65 13.79
CA PRO A 28 5.66 7.25 13.57
C PRO A 28 6.30 6.58 14.79
N GLU A 29 7.06 7.32 15.59
CA GLU A 29 7.68 6.82 16.81
C GLU A 29 6.67 6.40 17.88
N ASP A 30 5.45 6.97 17.87
CA ASP A 30 4.38 6.62 18.80
C ASP A 30 3.79 5.22 18.53
N ILE A 31 4.02 4.68 17.32
CA ILE A 31 3.43 3.42 16.86
C ILE A 31 4.46 2.36 16.46
N LEU A 32 5.73 2.72 16.34
CA LEU A 32 6.80 1.81 15.94
C LEU A 32 7.53 1.23 17.15
N ASP A 33 7.94 -0.02 17.03
CA ASP A 33 8.90 -0.61 17.96
C ASP A 33 10.22 0.16 17.91
N GLN A 34 10.87 0.34 19.06
CA GLN A 34 12.14 1.10 19.16
C GLN A 34 13.27 0.49 18.33
N LYS A 35 13.19 -0.79 17.98
CA LYS A 35 14.20 -1.49 17.19
C LYS A 35 13.69 -1.74 15.78
N ARG A 36 14.50 -1.36 14.79
CA ARG A 36 14.21 -1.59 13.36
C ARG A 36 14.45 -3.04 12.96
N PHE A 37 13.72 -3.50 11.94
CA PHE A 37 13.85 -4.83 11.33
C PHE A 37 13.64 -5.99 12.32
N GLN A 38 12.70 -5.85 13.26
CA GLN A 38 12.41 -6.88 14.29
C GLN A 38 11.23 -7.78 13.93
N ARG A 39 10.38 -7.35 12.99
CA ARG A 39 9.22 -8.15 12.59
C ARG A 39 9.64 -9.25 11.62
N SER A 40 8.99 -10.39 11.72
CA SER A 40 9.22 -11.55 10.85
C SER A 40 7.99 -11.84 9.99
N ASN A 41 8.22 -12.30 8.77
CA ASN A 41 7.21 -12.66 7.79
C ASN A 41 6.69 -14.11 7.90
N LEU A 42 6.98 -14.81 9.00
CA LEU A 42 6.61 -16.22 9.16
C LEU A 42 5.10 -16.49 9.21
N THR A 43 4.30 -15.48 9.49
CA THR A 43 2.83 -15.58 9.58
C THR A 43 2.13 -14.43 8.86
N GLY A 44 2.70 -14.02 7.71
CA GLY A 44 2.24 -12.83 6.99
C GLY A 44 2.95 -11.57 7.44
N ILE A 45 2.41 -10.42 7.04
CA ILE A 45 2.96 -9.11 7.36
C ILE A 45 1.98 -8.29 8.23
N SER A 46 2.53 -7.51 9.16
CA SER A 46 1.79 -6.63 10.05
C SER A 46 2.52 -5.30 10.13
N ILE A 47 1.91 -4.23 9.67
CA ILE A 47 2.52 -2.90 9.52
C ILE A 47 1.71 -1.92 10.35
N PRO A 48 2.27 -1.28 11.40
CA PRO A 48 1.57 -0.27 12.18
C PRO A 48 1.32 0.96 11.31
N ILE A 49 0.07 1.46 11.34
CA ILE A 49 -0.36 2.54 10.45
C ILE A 49 -0.92 3.76 11.18
N GLY A 50 -1.25 3.62 12.45
CA GLY A 50 -1.83 4.70 13.21
C GLY A 50 -2.39 4.26 14.57
N ILE A 51 -3.17 5.13 15.18
CA ILE A 51 -3.80 4.90 16.48
C ILE A 51 -5.33 4.92 16.31
N GLY A 52 -5.97 3.87 16.79
CA GLY A 52 -7.42 3.69 16.82
C GLY A 52 -8.07 4.20 18.09
N THR A 53 -9.32 3.82 18.30
CA THR A 53 -10.09 4.15 19.50
C THR A 53 -9.42 3.55 20.74
N GLY A 54 -9.32 4.35 21.81
CA GLY A 54 -8.69 3.94 23.07
C GLY A 54 -7.17 3.84 22.99
N GLU A 55 -6.54 4.62 22.12
CA GLU A 55 -5.07 4.73 21.95
C GLU A 55 -4.37 3.43 21.55
N LYS A 56 -5.10 2.51 20.96
CA LYS A 56 -4.53 1.25 20.47
C LYS A 56 -3.86 1.45 19.12
N ILE A 57 -2.64 0.90 18.98
CA ILE A 57 -1.97 0.83 17.68
C ILE A 57 -2.78 -0.05 16.74
N VAL A 58 -3.03 0.46 15.54
CA VAL A 58 -3.72 -0.25 14.45
C VAL A 58 -2.69 -0.68 13.43
N ASP A 59 -2.66 -1.97 13.15
CA ASP A 59 -1.81 -2.57 12.13
C ASP A 59 -2.61 -2.92 10.87
N LEU A 60 -2.03 -2.64 9.70
CA LEU A 60 -2.41 -3.30 8.46
C LEU A 60 -1.84 -4.72 8.51
N LYS A 61 -2.72 -5.71 8.56
CA LYS A 61 -2.34 -7.14 8.58
C LYS A 61 -2.73 -7.79 7.27
N LEU A 62 -1.75 -8.43 6.61
CA LEU A 62 -1.95 -9.19 5.37
C LEU A 62 -1.29 -10.56 5.52
N SER A 63 -2.00 -11.62 5.14
CA SER A 63 -1.58 -13.00 5.40
C SER A 63 -1.87 -13.89 4.19
N ALA A 64 -1.06 -14.92 4.00
CA ALA A 64 -1.28 -15.97 3.01
C ALA A 64 -2.27 -17.04 3.49
N ARG A 65 -2.54 -17.12 4.80
CA ARG A 65 -3.40 -18.15 5.43
C ARG A 65 -4.82 -17.67 5.68
N ASP A 66 -4.99 -16.35 5.83
CA ASP A 66 -6.28 -15.74 6.14
C ASP A 66 -6.90 -15.14 4.88
N THR A 67 -8.11 -14.64 5.01
CA THR A 67 -8.81 -13.97 3.90
C THR A 67 -8.38 -12.51 3.70
N ASN A 68 -7.60 -11.92 4.61
CA ASN A 68 -7.06 -10.56 4.52
C ASN A 68 -5.76 -10.51 3.71
N VAL A 69 -5.84 -10.82 2.43
CA VAL A 69 -4.68 -10.93 1.53
C VAL A 69 -4.31 -9.61 0.87
N HIS A 70 -5.32 -8.84 0.46
CA HIS A 70 -5.16 -7.62 -0.34
C HIS A 70 -5.97 -6.47 0.26
N ALA A 71 -5.57 -5.23 -0.06
CA ALA A 71 -6.24 -4.04 0.43
C ALA A 71 -6.71 -3.11 -0.71
N LEU A 72 -7.86 -2.47 -0.51
CA LEU A 72 -8.38 -1.39 -1.36
C LEU A 72 -8.47 -0.10 -0.54
N ILE A 73 -7.93 0.98 -1.10
CA ILE A 73 -7.92 2.30 -0.48
C ILE A 73 -8.68 3.29 -1.38
N LEU A 74 -9.69 3.95 -0.84
CA LEU A 74 -10.29 5.10 -1.49
C LEU A 74 -10.07 6.37 -0.66
N GLY A 75 -9.65 7.44 -1.32
CA GLY A 75 -9.44 8.72 -0.70
C GLY A 75 -9.48 9.85 -1.71
N GLY A 76 -10.44 10.76 -1.56
CA GLY A 76 -10.57 11.94 -2.42
C GLY A 76 -9.33 12.83 -2.38
N THR A 77 -9.29 13.81 -3.30
CA THR A 77 -8.19 14.79 -3.36
C THR A 77 -8.01 15.47 -2.00
N ARG A 78 -6.76 15.51 -1.52
CA ARG A 78 -6.41 16.02 -0.17
C ARG A 78 -7.08 15.24 0.97
N GLY A 79 -7.52 14.01 0.72
CA GLY A 79 -8.16 13.14 1.71
C GLY A 79 -7.18 12.39 2.62
N GLY A 80 -5.88 12.44 2.36
CA GLY A 80 -4.85 11.74 3.14
C GLY A 80 -4.41 10.39 2.56
N LYS A 81 -4.85 10.04 1.32
CA LYS A 81 -4.45 8.80 0.63
C LYS A 81 -2.92 8.66 0.56
N SER A 82 -2.25 9.70 0.09
CA SER A 82 -0.78 9.78 0.01
C SER A 82 -0.10 9.62 1.36
N VAL A 83 -0.67 10.19 2.41
CA VAL A 83 -0.14 10.04 3.78
C VAL A 83 -0.22 8.57 4.21
N LEU A 84 -1.37 7.92 4.03
CA LEU A 84 -1.54 6.51 4.37
C LEU A 84 -0.58 5.61 3.58
N LEU A 85 -0.47 5.79 2.26
CA LEU A 85 0.44 5.01 1.43
C LEU A 85 1.90 5.17 1.87
N ASN A 86 2.36 6.41 2.09
CA ASN A 86 3.71 6.67 2.57
C ASN A 86 3.94 6.11 3.99
N THR A 87 2.95 6.17 4.87
CA THR A 87 3.03 5.56 6.21
C THR A 87 3.19 4.04 6.11
N ILE A 88 2.42 3.38 5.24
CA ILE A 88 2.55 1.94 5.01
C ILE A 88 3.94 1.60 4.47
N ILE A 89 4.42 2.32 3.45
CA ILE A 89 5.72 2.07 2.81
C ILE A 89 6.87 2.24 3.81
N MET A 90 6.91 3.36 4.50
CA MET A 90 8.01 3.67 5.42
C MET A 90 8.01 2.75 6.63
N ASN A 91 6.83 2.48 7.22
CA ASN A 91 6.73 1.56 8.35
C ASN A 91 7.03 0.11 7.95
N ALA A 92 6.68 -0.30 6.73
CA ALA A 92 7.09 -1.59 6.20
C ALA A 92 8.62 -1.73 6.18
N MET A 93 9.33 -0.71 5.67
CA MET A 93 10.80 -0.69 5.62
C MET A 93 11.44 -0.57 7.01
N LEU A 94 10.77 0.04 7.97
CA LEU A 94 11.27 0.16 9.36
C LEU A 94 11.06 -1.14 10.16
N CYS A 95 9.96 -1.85 9.90
CA CYS A 95 9.59 -3.06 10.63
C CYS A 95 10.30 -4.33 10.12
N TYR A 96 10.49 -4.47 8.81
CA TYR A 96 10.99 -5.67 8.17
C TYR A 96 12.34 -5.46 7.52
N ALA A 97 13.18 -6.50 7.50
CA ALA A 97 14.38 -6.53 6.69
C ALA A 97 14.05 -6.78 5.21
N PRO A 98 14.91 -6.38 4.25
CA PRO A 98 14.64 -6.59 2.82
C PRO A 98 14.45 -8.05 2.41
N GLU A 99 15.00 -9.01 3.16
CA GLU A 99 14.81 -10.45 2.95
C GLU A 99 13.47 -10.96 3.47
N GLU A 100 12.78 -10.16 4.29
CA GLU A 100 11.47 -10.48 4.84
C GLU A 100 10.35 -9.84 4.02
N LEU A 101 10.58 -8.61 3.50
CA LEU A 101 9.58 -7.83 2.77
C LEU A 101 10.21 -6.97 1.68
N GLN A 102 9.69 -7.08 0.47
CA GLN A 102 10.07 -6.25 -0.67
C GLN A 102 8.87 -5.48 -1.23
N LEU A 103 9.14 -4.31 -1.78
CA LEU A 103 8.13 -3.35 -2.22
C LEU A 103 8.16 -3.18 -3.73
N TYR A 104 7.00 -3.17 -4.34
CA TYR A 104 6.74 -2.70 -5.69
C TYR A 104 5.88 -1.43 -5.56
N LEU A 105 6.42 -0.29 -5.96
CA LEU A 105 5.77 1.01 -5.86
C LEU A 105 5.43 1.50 -7.26
N LEU A 106 4.15 1.57 -7.59
CA LEU A 106 3.66 1.88 -8.93
C LEU A 106 2.72 3.08 -8.87
N ASP A 107 3.10 4.18 -9.54
CA ASP A 107 2.28 5.37 -9.71
C ASP A 107 2.05 5.61 -11.20
N PHE A 108 0.82 5.41 -11.65
CA PHE A 108 0.44 5.51 -13.06
C PHE A 108 -0.14 6.86 -13.44
N LYS A 109 -0.21 7.82 -12.52
CA LYS A 109 -0.76 9.13 -12.83
C LYS A 109 0.32 10.10 -13.30
N ASP A 110 1.15 10.56 -12.41
CA ASP A 110 2.15 11.58 -12.67
C ASP A 110 3.51 11.25 -12.06
N GLY A 111 3.65 10.09 -11.42
CA GLY A 111 4.87 9.63 -10.75
C GLY A 111 5.24 10.43 -9.50
N VAL A 112 4.41 11.41 -9.10
CA VAL A 112 4.74 12.40 -8.06
C VAL A 112 4.73 11.77 -6.67
N GLU A 113 3.84 10.78 -6.45
CA GLU A 113 3.61 10.25 -5.11
C GLU A 113 4.82 9.47 -4.57
N PHE A 114 5.49 8.71 -5.44
CA PHE A 114 6.62 7.88 -5.06
C PHE A 114 7.99 8.40 -5.55
N GLU A 115 8.04 9.58 -6.20
CA GLU A 115 9.30 10.19 -6.69
C GLU A 115 10.34 10.35 -5.59
N LEU A 116 9.90 10.61 -4.35
CA LEU A 116 10.78 10.74 -3.19
C LEU A 116 11.73 9.54 -3.04
N TYR A 117 11.23 8.34 -3.26
CA TYR A 117 12.00 7.11 -3.04
C TYR A 117 13.12 6.90 -4.07
N ARG A 118 13.08 7.58 -5.23
CA ARG A 118 14.13 7.51 -6.26
C ARG A 118 15.49 8.02 -5.76
N HIS A 119 15.48 8.92 -4.78
CA HIS A 119 16.69 9.56 -4.28
C HIS A 119 17.48 8.71 -3.28
N TYR A 120 16.91 7.56 -2.88
CA TYR A 120 17.49 6.70 -1.86
C TYR A 120 17.78 5.30 -2.41
N ARG A 121 18.86 4.69 -1.93
CA ARG A 121 19.19 3.27 -2.21
C ARG A 121 18.56 2.40 -1.13
N LEU A 122 17.34 1.94 -1.37
CA LEU A 122 16.55 1.16 -0.42
C LEU A 122 16.37 -0.27 -0.97
N PRO A 123 17.12 -1.26 -0.46
CA PRO A 123 17.04 -2.66 -0.94
C PRO A 123 15.65 -3.28 -0.81
N HIS A 124 14.75 -2.70 0.00
CA HIS A 124 13.35 -3.11 0.06
C HIS A 124 12.60 -2.82 -1.25
N ILE A 125 12.97 -1.75 -1.97
CA ILE A 125 12.25 -1.34 -3.18
C ILE A 125 12.81 -2.11 -4.37
N ARG A 126 12.09 -3.14 -4.79
CA ARG A 126 12.43 -3.98 -5.93
C ARG A 126 12.06 -3.33 -7.26
N VAL A 127 10.94 -2.62 -7.28
CA VAL A 127 10.46 -1.89 -8.46
C VAL A 127 9.90 -0.54 -8.03
N LEU A 128 10.35 0.52 -8.70
CA LEU A 128 9.80 1.86 -8.60
C LEU A 128 9.32 2.28 -9.99
N GLY A 129 8.01 2.24 -10.21
CA GLY A 129 7.37 2.57 -11.47
C GLY A 129 6.70 3.94 -11.39
N LEU A 130 7.33 4.93 -12.02
CA LEU A 130 6.87 6.33 -12.04
C LEU A 130 6.38 6.75 -13.44
N ALA A 131 5.99 5.78 -14.25
CA ALA A 131 5.59 6.03 -15.64
C ALA A 131 4.17 5.54 -15.89
N SER A 132 3.40 6.36 -16.59
CA SER A 132 2.03 6.06 -17.00
C SER A 132 1.91 5.14 -18.23
N GLN A 133 3.00 4.49 -18.67
CA GLN A 133 2.97 3.61 -19.82
C GLN A 133 2.39 2.24 -19.47
N PRO A 134 1.28 1.83 -20.08
CA PRO A 134 0.60 0.55 -19.79
C PRO A 134 1.48 -0.69 -20.02
N GLU A 135 2.37 -0.62 -21.01
CA GLU A 135 3.31 -1.70 -21.34
C GLU A 135 4.27 -1.98 -20.21
N PHE A 136 4.69 -0.94 -19.48
CA PHE A 136 5.52 -1.10 -18.29
C PHE A 136 4.76 -1.82 -17.19
N GLY A 137 3.51 -1.42 -16.93
CA GLY A 137 2.65 -2.12 -15.97
C GLY A 137 2.43 -3.58 -16.33
N LYS A 138 2.18 -3.87 -17.62
CA LYS A 138 2.05 -5.23 -18.13
C LYS A 138 3.31 -6.04 -17.88
N SER A 139 4.50 -5.49 -18.15
CA SER A 139 5.78 -6.21 -17.93
C SER A 139 6.04 -6.54 -16.47
N ILE A 140 5.58 -5.69 -15.54
CA ILE A 140 5.65 -5.99 -14.10
C ILE A 140 4.75 -7.18 -13.74
N LEU A 141 3.50 -7.18 -14.23
CA LEU A 141 2.60 -8.31 -13.99
C LEU A 141 3.15 -9.62 -14.58
N GLU A 142 3.72 -9.59 -15.79
CA GLU A 142 4.40 -10.74 -16.42
C GLU A 142 5.59 -11.23 -15.56
N SER A 143 6.36 -10.32 -14.99
CA SER A 143 7.46 -10.67 -14.08
C SER A 143 6.96 -11.32 -12.79
N LEU A 144 5.86 -10.81 -12.20
CA LEU A 144 5.23 -11.40 -11.01
C LEU A 144 4.64 -12.78 -11.31
N MET A 145 4.00 -12.97 -12.47
CA MET A 145 3.51 -14.29 -12.90
C MET A 145 4.66 -15.31 -13.02
N LYS A 146 5.75 -14.91 -13.64
CA LYS A 146 6.94 -15.75 -13.76
C LYS A 146 7.57 -16.08 -12.40
N ASP A 147 7.67 -15.10 -11.50
CA ASP A 147 8.16 -15.33 -10.12
C ASP A 147 7.21 -16.29 -9.36
N MET A 148 5.90 -16.19 -9.58
CA MET A 148 4.92 -17.09 -8.98
C MET A 148 5.12 -18.55 -9.43
N GLU A 149 5.38 -18.78 -10.72
CA GLU A 149 5.74 -20.10 -11.26
C GLU A 149 7.01 -20.64 -10.60
N GLN A 150 8.06 -19.82 -10.49
CA GLN A 150 9.31 -20.19 -9.83
C GLN A 150 9.12 -20.51 -8.34
N ARG A 151 8.32 -19.72 -7.63
CA ARG A 151 7.97 -19.99 -6.22
C ARG A 151 7.20 -21.29 -6.06
N SER A 152 6.30 -21.60 -7.00
CA SER A 152 5.57 -22.87 -7.01
C SER A 152 6.53 -24.08 -7.08
N GLU A 153 7.56 -24.00 -7.93
CA GLU A 153 8.60 -25.03 -8.00
C GLU A 153 9.42 -25.11 -6.71
N ILE A 154 9.79 -23.95 -6.13
CA ILE A 154 10.59 -23.88 -4.89
C ILE A 154 9.79 -24.44 -3.70
N PHE A 155 8.49 -24.19 -3.63
CA PHE A 155 7.65 -24.66 -2.51
C PHE A 155 7.59 -26.21 -2.45
N GLY A 156 7.57 -26.89 -3.60
CA GLY A 156 7.51 -28.35 -3.64
C GLY A 156 6.28 -28.88 -2.90
N THR A 157 6.46 -29.39 -1.68
CA THR A 157 5.38 -29.94 -0.84
C THR A 157 4.73 -28.93 0.10
N TYR A 158 5.30 -27.74 0.24
CA TYR A 158 4.74 -26.69 1.11
C TYR A 158 3.54 -26.03 0.45
N THR A 159 2.53 -25.71 1.22
CA THR A 159 1.22 -25.25 0.71
C THR A 159 1.19 -23.77 0.36
N ASN A 160 2.02 -22.96 1.01
CA ASN A 160 2.10 -21.51 0.82
C ASN A 160 3.42 -20.96 1.37
N ILE A 161 3.66 -19.66 1.18
CA ILE A 161 4.90 -18.99 1.60
C ILE A 161 5.13 -19.05 3.11
N ASP A 162 4.08 -18.93 3.93
CA ASP A 162 4.21 -18.97 5.40
C ASP A 162 4.62 -20.36 5.86
N ASP A 163 4.06 -21.40 5.22
CA ASP A 163 4.43 -22.79 5.48
C ASP A 163 5.90 -23.06 5.06
N TYR A 164 6.27 -22.59 3.87
CA TYR A 164 7.64 -22.68 3.39
C TYR A 164 8.63 -21.95 4.31
N ASN A 165 8.37 -20.68 4.63
CA ASN A 165 9.24 -19.86 5.47
C ASN A 165 9.39 -20.41 6.89
N HIS A 166 8.36 -21.08 7.41
CA HIS A 166 8.38 -21.66 8.74
C HIS A 166 9.13 -23.00 8.80
N ASN A 167 8.96 -23.86 7.78
CA ASN A 167 9.33 -25.28 7.87
C ASN A 167 10.51 -25.67 6.97
N SER A 168 10.89 -24.89 5.94
CA SER A 168 11.95 -25.27 4.99
C SER A 168 13.38 -24.97 5.48
N GLY A 169 13.53 -24.19 6.55
CA GLY A 169 14.82 -23.64 6.97
C GLY A 169 15.36 -22.53 6.07
N LYS A 170 14.60 -22.13 5.04
CA LYS A 170 14.90 -21.01 4.12
C LYS A 170 13.80 -19.98 4.23
N LYS A 171 14.05 -18.76 3.74
CA LYS A 171 13.07 -17.70 3.72
C LYS A 171 12.94 -17.06 2.34
N LEU A 172 11.72 -16.76 1.96
CA LEU A 172 11.40 -15.95 0.80
C LEU A 172 10.67 -14.66 1.28
N PRO A 173 10.97 -13.51 0.67
CA PRO A 173 10.30 -12.27 1.03
C PRO A 173 8.83 -12.31 0.58
N HIS A 174 7.95 -11.71 1.39
CA HIS A 174 6.66 -11.25 0.91
C HIS A 174 6.84 -10.04 -0.01
N PHE A 175 5.96 -9.88 -0.98
CA PHE A 175 5.94 -8.72 -1.87
C PHE A 175 4.71 -7.88 -1.56
N LEU A 176 4.94 -6.61 -1.23
CA LEU A 176 3.89 -5.61 -1.08
C LEU A 176 3.84 -4.77 -2.34
N ILE A 177 2.80 -4.98 -3.16
CA ILE A 177 2.61 -4.34 -4.44
C ILE A 177 1.62 -3.19 -4.26
N ILE A 178 2.12 -1.97 -4.21
CA ILE A 178 1.34 -0.75 -3.98
C ILE A 178 1.14 -0.05 -5.31
N ILE A 179 -0.12 0.09 -5.72
CA ILE A 179 -0.50 0.71 -6.99
C ILE A 179 -1.38 1.92 -6.70
N ASP A 180 -0.82 3.11 -6.87
CA ASP A 180 -1.61 4.34 -6.80
C ASP A 180 -2.28 4.64 -8.14
N GLU A 181 -3.53 5.11 -8.07
CA GLU A 181 -4.40 5.35 -9.23
C GLU A 181 -4.48 4.13 -10.17
N PHE A 182 -4.70 2.94 -9.57
CA PHE A 182 -4.66 1.65 -10.27
C PHE A 182 -5.64 1.56 -11.44
N GLN A 183 -6.66 2.39 -11.49
CA GLN A 183 -7.60 2.45 -12.62
C GLN A 183 -6.89 2.80 -13.94
N SER A 184 -5.75 3.44 -13.91
CA SER A 184 -4.97 3.76 -15.11
C SER A 184 -4.51 2.50 -15.86
N PHE A 185 -4.35 1.37 -15.18
CA PHE A 185 -4.08 0.07 -15.80
C PHE A 185 -5.18 -0.42 -16.76
N TYR A 186 -6.40 0.06 -16.53
CA TYR A 186 -7.60 -0.41 -17.25
C TYR A 186 -8.18 0.67 -18.18
N SER A 187 -7.41 1.74 -18.46
CA SER A 187 -7.85 2.83 -19.33
C SER A 187 -8.26 2.31 -20.71
N ASN A 188 -9.28 2.94 -21.28
CA ASN A 188 -9.73 2.64 -22.64
C ASN A 188 -8.71 3.06 -23.71
N ASP A 189 -7.76 3.93 -23.38
CA ASP A 189 -6.68 4.36 -24.26
C ASP A 189 -5.61 3.26 -24.50
N ILE A 190 -5.65 2.19 -23.67
CA ILE A 190 -4.75 1.04 -23.80
C ILE A 190 -5.27 0.11 -24.91
N PRO A 191 -4.40 -0.38 -25.82
CA PRO A 191 -4.78 -1.34 -26.83
C PRO A 191 -5.49 -2.56 -26.21
N THR A 192 -6.62 -2.96 -26.76
CA THR A 192 -7.49 -4.00 -26.18
C THR A 192 -6.74 -5.29 -25.83
N LYS A 193 -5.81 -5.72 -26.69
CA LYS A 193 -5.00 -6.93 -26.41
C LYS A 193 -4.14 -6.78 -25.16
N CYS A 194 -3.52 -5.61 -24.97
CA CYS A 194 -2.70 -5.30 -23.78
C CYS A 194 -3.58 -5.25 -22.54
N ARG A 195 -4.71 -4.53 -22.61
CA ARG A 195 -5.67 -4.41 -21.49
C ARG A 195 -6.21 -5.77 -21.07
N ASN A 196 -6.63 -6.63 -22.00
CA ASN A 196 -7.13 -7.98 -21.69
C ASN A 196 -6.07 -8.83 -21.00
N ALA A 197 -4.81 -8.73 -21.42
CA ALA A 197 -3.70 -9.41 -20.75
C ALA A 197 -3.50 -8.89 -19.30
N ILE A 198 -3.54 -7.57 -19.10
CA ILE A 198 -3.46 -6.95 -17.77
C ILE A 198 -4.61 -7.46 -16.88
N VAL A 199 -5.85 -7.43 -17.37
CA VAL A 199 -7.03 -7.91 -16.64
C VAL A 199 -6.86 -9.37 -16.21
N SER A 200 -6.45 -10.25 -17.12
CA SER A 200 -6.28 -11.68 -16.84
C SER A 200 -5.17 -11.93 -15.81
N MET A 201 -4.01 -11.30 -15.98
CA MET A 201 -2.89 -11.46 -15.06
C MET A 201 -3.19 -10.88 -13.68
N THR A 202 -3.86 -9.72 -13.61
CA THR A 202 -4.25 -9.12 -12.32
C THR A 202 -5.24 -10.03 -11.59
N HIS A 203 -6.24 -10.58 -12.29
CA HIS A 203 -7.15 -11.55 -11.68
C HIS A 203 -6.41 -12.75 -11.10
N GLU A 204 -5.50 -13.35 -11.86
CA GLU A 204 -4.76 -14.52 -11.41
C GLU A 204 -3.87 -14.20 -10.20
N LEU A 205 -3.18 -13.06 -10.23
CA LEU A 205 -2.33 -12.60 -9.12
C LEU A 205 -3.15 -12.28 -7.87
N LEU A 206 -4.33 -11.67 -7.99
CA LEU A 206 -5.24 -11.43 -6.87
C LEU A 206 -5.81 -12.74 -6.31
N ALA A 207 -6.19 -13.68 -7.19
CA ALA A 207 -6.81 -14.92 -6.76
C ALA A 207 -5.83 -15.91 -6.12
N LYS A 208 -4.59 -15.98 -6.60
CA LYS A 208 -3.60 -16.98 -6.21
C LYS A 208 -2.37 -16.40 -5.49
N GLY A 209 -2.03 -15.15 -5.77
CA GLY A 209 -0.77 -14.53 -5.35
C GLY A 209 -0.55 -14.53 -3.84
N GLY A 210 -1.63 -14.47 -3.05
CA GLY A 210 -1.55 -14.53 -1.59
C GLY A 210 -0.79 -15.75 -1.07
N ALA A 211 -1.05 -16.94 -1.65
CA ALA A 211 -0.32 -18.14 -1.27
C ALA A 211 1.19 -18.05 -1.54
N PHE A 212 1.58 -17.22 -2.49
CA PHE A 212 2.98 -16.97 -2.85
C PHE A 212 3.59 -15.75 -2.15
N GLY A 213 2.83 -15.08 -1.27
CA GLY A 213 3.27 -13.93 -0.50
C GLY A 213 3.14 -12.60 -1.25
N TYR A 214 2.23 -12.50 -2.24
CA TYR A 214 1.95 -11.25 -2.94
C TYR A 214 0.74 -10.58 -2.33
N HIS A 215 0.93 -9.34 -1.87
CA HIS A 215 -0.10 -8.53 -1.25
C HIS A 215 -0.26 -7.25 -2.04
N PHE A 216 -1.42 -7.08 -2.66
CA PHE A 216 -1.75 -5.88 -3.41
C PHE A 216 -2.42 -4.85 -2.51
N ILE A 217 -1.94 -3.61 -2.60
CA ILE A 217 -2.64 -2.43 -2.08
C ILE A 217 -2.99 -1.56 -3.28
N MET A 218 -4.26 -1.55 -3.65
CA MET A 218 -4.76 -0.77 -4.77
C MET A 218 -5.44 0.50 -4.26
N ALA A 219 -4.99 1.64 -4.73
CA ALA A 219 -5.51 2.93 -4.29
C ALA A 219 -6.11 3.72 -5.45
N SER A 220 -7.23 4.41 -5.17
CA SER A 220 -7.94 5.28 -6.12
C SER A 220 -8.59 6.47 -5.40
N GLN A 221 -8.98 7.48 -6.16
CA GLN A 221 -9.64 8.67 -5.60
C GLN A 221 -11.15 8.51 -5.45
N LYS A 222 -11.80 7.71 -6.30
CA LYS A 222 -13.27 7.62 -6.38
C LYS A 222 -13.75 6.21 -6.73
N SER A 223 -14.81 5.76 -6.08
CA SER A 223 -15.48 4.50 -6.40
C SER A 223 -16.09 4.46 -7.80
N ALA A 224 -16.60 5.59 -8.28
CA ALA A 224 -17.18 5.69 -9.62
C ALA A 224 -16.19 5.29 -10.72
N THR A 225 -14.92 5.71 -10.58
CA THR A 225 -13.84 5.31 -11.49
C THR A 225 -13.57 3.81 -11.38
N VAL A 226 -13.49 3.27 -10.16
CA VAL A 226 -13.27 1.83 -9.94
C VAL A 226 -14.40 0.97 -10.50
N ARG A 227 -15.66 1.40 -10.31
CA ARG A 227 -16.85 0.69 -10.85
C ARG A 227 -16.86 0.64 -12.38
N SER A 228 -16.26 1.61 -13.05
CA SER A 228 -16.18 1.67 -14.52
C SER A 228 -15.10 0.79 -15.13
N LEU A 229 -14.24 0.18 -14.31
CA LEU A 229 -13.13 -0.63 -14.77
C LEU A 229 -13.62 -1.98 -15.35
N GLN A 230 -12.92 -2.42 -16.37
CA GLN A 230 -13.13 -3.75 -16.96
C GLN A 230 -12.33 -4.83 -16.21
N MET A 231 -12.37 -4.81 -14.88
CA MET A 231 -11.83 -5.89 -14.04
C MET A 231 -12.73 -7.13 -14.13
N GLN A 232 -12.21 -8.29 -13.77
CA GLN A 232 -13.06 -9.48 -13.68
C GLN A 232 -14.01 -9.35 -12.49
N ALA A 233 -15.19 -9.97 -12.65
CA ALA A 233 -16.16 -10.01 -11.56
C ALA A 233 -15.53 -10.68 -10.32
N GLY A 234 -15.67 -10.04 -9.18
CA GLY A 234 -15.13 -10.54 -7.91
C GLY A 234 -13.72 -10.03 -7.55
N ASP A 235 -12.94 -9.46 -8.49
CA ASP A 235 -11.59 -8.96 -8.18
C ASP A 235 -11.58 -7.94 -7.03
N ILE A 236 -12.57 -7.05 -7.02
CA ILE A 236 -12.73 -6.06 -5.93
C ILE A 236 -13.01 -6.76 -4.59
N ASP A 237 -13.70 -7.89 -4.60
CA ASP A 237 -14.04 -8.64 -3.37
C ASP A 237 -12.83 -9.41 -2.80
N LEU A 238 -11.81 -9.70 -3.61
CA LEU A 238 -10.55 -10.27 -3.15
C LEU A 238 -9.71 -9.27 -2.32
N MET A 239 -9.96 -7.98 -2.47
CA MET A 239 -9.35 -6.94 -1.64
C MET A 239 -10.18 -6.72 -0.38
N THR A 240 -10.04 -7.61 0.59
CA THR A 240 -10.91 -7.69 1.78
C THR A 240 -10.59 -6.65 2.85
N VAL A 241 -9.34 -6.17 2.92
CA VAL A 241 -8.98 -5.04 3.76
C VAL A 241 -9.38 -3.75 3.07
N ARG A 242 -10.15 -2.90 3.73
CA ARG A 242 -10.70 -1.69 3.12
C ARG A 242 -10.33 -0.44 3.91
N PHE A 243 -9.96 0.62 3.18
CA PHE A 243 -9.71 1.93 3.77
C PHE A 243 -10.52 3.01 3.07
N GLY A 244 -11.27 3.77 3.84
CA GLY A 244 -11.95 4.99 3.41
C GLY A 244 -11.34 6.21 4.12
N LEU A 245 -10.78 7.11 3.32
CA LEU A 245 -10.35 8.41 3.80
C LEU A 245 -11.44 9.44 3.45
N LYS A 246 -11.13 10.73 3.42
CA LYS A 246 -12.11 11.75 3.08
C LYS A 246 -12.68 11.52 1.68
N CYS A 247 -13.83 10.86 1.58
CA CYS A 247 -14.56 10.53 0.36
C CYS A 247 -16.04 10.91 0.48
N LEU A 248 -16.79 10.71 -0.62
CA LEU A 248 -18.25 10.86 -0.65
C LEU A 248 -18.93 9.64 -0.02
N GLU A 249 -20.23 9.81 0.32
CA GLU A 249 -21.03 8.72 0.91
C GLU A 249 -21.06 7.47 0.04
N ASN A 250 -21.33 7.63 -1.26
CA ASN A 250 -21.33 6.51 -2.23
C ASN A 250 -19.99 5.76 -2.32
N ASP A 251 -18.86 6.40 -1.98
CA ASP A 251 -17.57 5.76 -1.91
C ASP A 251 -17.48 4.85 -0.68
N TYR A 252 -18.03 5.29 0.46
CA TYR A 252 -18.13 4.49 1.68
C TYR A 252 -19.06 3.29 1.51
N GLU A 253 -20.22 3.48 0.86
CA GLU A 253 -21.13 2.38 0.52
C GLU A 253 -20.43 1.33 -0.37
N PHE A 254 -19.67 1.78 -1.36
CA PHE A 254 -18.90 0.88 -2.23
C PHE A 254 -17.82 0.12 -1.45
N LEU A 255 -17.07 0.81 -0.58
CA LEU A 255 -15.98 0.20 0.18
C LEU A 255 -16.48 -0.79 1.21
N PHE A 256 -17.49 -0.40 1.97
CA PHE A 256 -17.87 -1.10 3.20
C PHE A 256 -19.21 -1.82 3.10
N LYS A 257 -19.83 -1.83 1.92
CA LYS A 257 -21.10 -2.53 1.65
C LYS A 257 -22.17 -2.16 2.70
N GLU A 258 -22.74 -3.13 3.38
CA GLU A 258 -23.77 -2.92 4.41
C GLU A 258 -23.27 -2.06 5.59
N LEU A 259 -21.96 -2.00 5.80
CA LEU A 259 -21.32 -1.16 6.82
C LEU A 259 -20.97 0.26 6.32
N GLY A 260 -21.36 0.60 5.09
CA GLY A 260 -21.02 1.87 4.45
C GLY A 260 -21.55 3.09 5.19
N ASN A 261 -22.81 3.07 5.63
CA ASN A 261 -23.40 4.16 6.41
C ASN A 261 -22.70 4.34 7.78
N ASP A 262 -22.41 3.26 8.51
CA ASP A 262 -21.64 3.30 9.76
C ASP A 262 -20.26 3.93 9.54
N ALA A 263 -19.56 3.51 8.49
CA ALA A 263 -18.26 4.06 8.12
C ALA A 263 -18.36 5.56 7.78
N TYR A 264 -19.38 5.96 7.01
CA TYR A 264 -19.61 7.35 6.64
C TYR A 264 -19.87 8.23 7.85
N GLN A 265 -20.65 7.78 8.82
CA GLN A 265 -20.91 8.52 10.06
C GLN A 265 -19.65 8.64 10.94
N LYS A 266 -18.82 7.62 10.98
CA LYS A 266 -17.57 7.61 11.76
C LYS A 266 -16.44 8.44 11.16
N ARG A 267 -16.49 8.83 9.87
CA ARG A 267 -15.41 9.50 9.15
C ARG A 267 -15.00 10.87 9.70
N ILE A 268 -15.90 11.54 10.45
CA ILE A 268 -15.65 12.89 10.96
C ILE A 268 -14.55 12.83 12.01
N GLY A 269 -13.49 13.61 11.80
CA GLY A 269 -12.36 13.68 12.71
C GLY A 269 -11.29 14.67 12.25
N PRO A 270 -10.22 14.81 13.01
CA PRO A 270 -9.08 15.65 12.66
C PRO A 270 -8.37 15.15 11.38
N PRO A 271 -7.48 15.96 10.78
CA PRO A 271 -6.66 15.52 9.66
C PRO A 271 -5.97 14.17 9.94
N GLY A 272 -5.89 13.33 8.92
CA GLY A 272 -5.35 11.96 9.05
C GLY A 272 -6.36 10.92 9.55
N THR A 273 -7.63 11.28 9.74
CA THR A 273 -8.67 10.30 10.07
C THR A 273 -8.94 9.38 8.88
N ALA A 274 -8.90 8.08 9.12
CA ALA A 274 -9.31 7.04 8.19
C ALA A 274 -10.30 6.08 8.86
N ILE A 275 -11.13 5.43 8.06
CA ILE A 275 -11.94 4.28 8.45
C ILE A 275 -11.32 3.05 7.80
N MET A 276 -11.04 2.03 8.59
CA MET A 276 -10.53 0.75 8.15
C MET A 276 -11.55 -0.35 8.46
N ASN A 277 -11.75 -1.25 7.51
CA ASN A 277 -12.30 -2.57 7.80
C ASN A 277 -11.18 -3.59 7.62
N PRO A 278 -10.80 -4.31 8.66
CA PRO A 278 -9.67 -5.24 8.60
C PRO A 278 -9.98 -6.51 7.80
N ASN A 279 -11.26 -6.85 7.62
CA ASN A 279 -11.70 -7.94 6.77
C ASN A 279 -13.21 -7.88 6.51
N ILE A 280 -13.58 -7.27 5.39
CA ILE A 280 -15.00 -7.12 5.03
C ILE A 280 -15.68 -8.46 4.71
N ALA A 281 -14.93 -9.45 4.23
CA ALA A 281 -15.46 -10.77 3.89
C ALA A 281 -15.87 -11.57 5.13
N GLU A 282 -15.23 -11.32 6.28
CA GLU A 282 -15.58 -11.93 7.57
C GLU A 282 -16.59 -11.11 8.38
N GLY A 283 -17.13 -10.04 7.81
CA GLY A 283 -18.07 -9.17 8.54
C GLY A 283 -17.45 -8.42 9.72
N LYS A 284 -16.13 -8.17 9.69
CA LYS A 284 -15.46 -7.39 10.74
C LYS A 284 -16.02 -5.98 10.80
N SER A 285 -16.02 -5.40 11.99
CA SER A 285 -16.48 -4.04 12.22
C SER A 285 -15.51 -3.02 11.66
N ASN A 286 -16.05 -1.86 11.23
CA ASN A 286 -15.24 -0.72 10.84
C ASN A 286 -14.56 -0.10 12.06
N GLU A 287 -13.27 0.16 11.92
CA GLU A 287 -12.44 0.83 12.91
C GLU A 287 -12.08 2.24 12.43
N LYS A 288 -12.23 3.21 13.31
CA LYS A 288 -11.75 4.58 13.08
C LYS A 288 -10.33 4.69 13.63
N LEU A 289 -9.43 5.22 12.80
CA LEU A 289 -8.07 5.48 13.22
C LEU A 289 -7.58 6.85 12.76
N ARG A 290 -6.52 7.31 13.40
CA ARG A 290 -5.69 8.41 12.93
C ARG A 290 -4.39 7.83 12.39
N VAL A 291 -4.12 8.09 11.12
CA VAL A 291 -2.91 7.65 10.42
C VAL A 291 -1.70 8.40 10.97
N ALA A 292 -0.59 7.71 11.20
CA ALA A 292 0.67 8.34 11.55
C ALA A 292 1.22 9.16 10.39
N PHE A 293 1.95 10.22 10.70
CA PHE A 293 2.42 11.18 9.71
C PHE A 293 3.91 11.50 9.88
N PHE A 294 4.69 11.20 8.89
CA PHE A 294 6.13 11.46 8.88
C PHE A 294 6.49 12.94 8.68
N GLY A 295 5.60 13.74 8.12
CA GLY A 295 5.78 15.18 7.95
C GLY A 295 7.06 15.52 7.17
N LYS A 296 7.77 16.53 7.64
CA LYS A 296 9.06 16.99 7.08
C LYS A 296 10.21 16.01 7.36
N ARG A 297 10.03 15.11 8.34
CA ARG A 297 11.05 14.13 8.73
C ARG A 297 11.15 12.92 7.80
N ARG A 298 10.32 12.83 6.75
CA ARG A 298 10.38 11.73 5.79
C ARG A 298 11.78 11.49 5.23
N ASN A 299 12.47 12.55 4.84
CA ASN A 299 13.82 12.48 4.28
C ASN A 299 14.84 11.97 5.31
N GLU A 300 14.72 12.40 6.57
CA GLU A 300 15.56 11.95 7.68
C GLU A 300 15.39 10.44 7.89
N PHE A 301 14.15 9.95 7.99
CA PHE A 301 13.86 8.52 8.15
C PHE A 301 14.38 7.68 6.98
N LEU A 302 14.22 8.14 5.75
CA LEU A 302 14.69 7.42 4.56
C LEU A 302 16.24 7.36 4.54
N GLN A 303 16.91 8.44 4.91
CA GLN A 303 18.36 8.46 5.05
C GLN A 303 18.82 7.51 6.15
N GLU A 304 18.16 7.51 7.30
CA GLU A 304 18.47 6.62 8.42
C GLU A 304 18.28 5.13 8.05
N ILE A 305 17.20 4.80 7.30
CA ILE A 305 16.99 3.43 6.80
C ILE A 305 18.12 3.02 5.87
N GLN A 306 18.51 3.90 4.94
CA GLN A 306 19.60 3.65 4.02
C GLN A 306 20.93 3.44 4.77
N ASP A 307 21.24 4.28 5.75
CA ASP A 307 22.47 4.21 6.53
C ASP A 307 22.54 2.94 7.39
N ASP A 308 21.43 2.57 8.04
CA ASP A 308 21.33 1.34 8.83
C ASP A 308 21.55 0.09 7.97
N LEU A 309 21.01 0.07 6.75
CA LEU A 309 21.17 -1.04 5.82
C LEU A 309 22.59 -1.13 5.27
N GLN A 310 23.23 0.01 4.99
CA GLN A 310 24.63 0.05 4.56
C GLN A 310 25.58 -0.43 5.65
N GLN A 311 25.36 -0.05 6.90
CA GLN A 311 26.18 -0.50 8.05
C GLN A 311 26.03 -2.01 8.29
N LYS A 312 24.80 -2.54 8.20
CA LYS A 312 24.54 -3.96 8.44
C LYS A 312 24.93 -4.86 7.27
N ARG A 313 25.03 -4.30 6.05
CA ARG A 313 25.24 -5.05 4.79
C ARG A 313 26.07 -4.26 3.78
N PRO A 314 27.38 -4.09 3.99
CA PRO A 314 28.23 -3.29 3.11
C PRO A 314 28.35 -3.80 1.68
N PHE A 315 27.89 -5.03 1.37
CA PHE A 315 28.06 -5.68 0.06
C PHE A 315 26.89 -5.55 -0.92
N PHE A 316 25.73 -5.01 -0.52
CA PHE A 316 24.60 -4.86 -1.45
C PHE A 316 24.66 -3.61 -2.32
N ALA A 317 25.73 -2.83 -2.27
CA ALA A 317 25.87 -1.57 -3.00
C ALA A 317 26.42 -1.73 -4.44
N THR A 318 26.70 -2.94 -4.93
CA THR A 318 27.44 -3.14 -6.18
C THR A 318 26.73 -3.93 -7.29
N ASP A 319 25.54 -4.48 -7.05
CA ASP A 319 24.86 -5.33 -8.04
C ASP A 319 23.44 -4.83 -8.38
N LEU A 320 23.34 -3.64 -8.98
CA LEU A 320 22.17 -3.18 -9.75
C LEU A 320 22.62 -2.36 -10.94
#